data_8a1826384dec2a28c53d15f1e3e7059f
#
_entry.id   8a1826384dec2a28c53d15f1e3e7059f
#
_cell.length_a   1.000
_cell.length_b   1.000
_cell.length_c   1.000
_cell.angle_alpha   90.00
_cell.angle_beta   90.00
_cell.angle_gamma   90.00
#
_symmetry.space_group_name_H-M   'P 1'
#
loop_
_entity.id
_entity.type
_entity.pdbx_description
1 polymer ?
#
loop_
_entity_poly.entity_id
_entity_poly.type
_entity_poly.pdbx_seq_one_letter_code
_entity_poly.pdbx_strand_id
1 'polypeptide(L)'
;MSVKTETPWGPLGYITFKRTYARRVDGEDRTEEWYETIRRCIDGAQKLGAGYTEKEAERLFDYIFNLKCTFGGRMLWQLGTPTVERYGGASLLNCWFCSMNTPEDFCFLFENLMLGGGVGFSVKAEDIHELPKIKEGVMIAHLNTKDADFIVPDSREGWVSLIRKVCESFFVSGKSFTYSTILIRGSGEKISGFGGVASGPKILVEGVEKIVKLFQERSGKKLRSVD
;
A
#
# COMPACT_ATOMS: atom_id res chain seq x y z
N MET A 1 -6.91 36.21 -8.31
CA MET A 1 -7.88 35.38 -7.57
C MET A 1 -7.84 35.76 -6.10
N SER A 2 -8.99 36.06 -5.45
CA SER A 2 -9.02 36.21 -4.02
C SER A 2 -8.78 34.84 -3.38
N VAL A 3 -7.74 34.72 -2.56
CA VAL A 3 -7.48 33.48 -1.84
C VAL A 3 -8.56 33.33 -0.78
N LYS A 4 -9.46 32.35 -0.95
CA LYS A 4 -10.46 31.98 0.06
C LYS A 4 -9.72 31.28 1.20
N THR A 5 -9.54 31.94 2.33
CA THR A 5 -8.79 31.45 3.48
C THR A 5 -9.71 30.94 4.62
N GLU A 6 -10.93 31.43 4.69
CA GLU A 6 -11.87 30.99 5.71
C GLU A 6 -12.54 29.66 5.32
N THR A 7 -12.36 28.64 6.14
CA THR A 7 -12.97 27.33 5.93
C THR A 7 -14.45 27.37 6.36
N PRO A 8 -15.35 26.66 5.62
CA PRO A 8 -16.77 26.67 5.91
C PRO A 8 -17.21 25.75 7.07
N TRP A 9 -16.25 25.17 7.78
CA TRP A 9 -16.49 24.25 8.89
C TRP A 9 -16.00 24.79 10.24
N GLY A 10 -16.60 24.28 11.31
CA GLY A 10 -16.20 24.62 12.67
C GLY A 10 -14.90 23.90 13.11
N PRO A 11 -14.48 24.10 14.38
CA PRO A 11 -13.21 23.60 14.90
C PRO A 11 -12.98 22.09 14.73
N LEU A 12 -14.03 21.29 14.93
CA LEU A 12 -13.93 19.83 14.79
C LEU A 12 -13.61 19.41 13.35
N GLY A 13 -14.26 20.03 12.36
CA GLY A 13 -13.98 19.79 10.95
C GLY A 13 -12.55 20.19 10.59
N TYR A 14 -12.09 21.33 11.08
CA TYR A 14 -10.72 21.80 10.87
C TYR A 14 -9.67 20.84 11.45
N ILE A 15 -9.85 20.39 12.69
CA ILE A 15 -8.94 19.44 13.35
C ILE A 15 -8.91 18.10 12.58
N THR A 16 -10.09 17.62 12.16
CA THR A 16 -10.19 16.37 11.38
C THR A 16 -9.46 16.49 10.04
N PHE A 17 -9.67 17.60 9.34
CA PHE A 17 -8.98 17.90 8.08
C PHE A 17 -7.46 17.93 8.27
N LYS A 18 -6.97 18.74 9.21
CA LYS A 18 -5.53 18.91 9.47
C LYS A 18 -4.85 17.59 9.86
N ARG A 19 -5.50 16.78 10.67
CA ARG A 19 -4.96 15.49 11.11
C ARG A 19 -4.94 14.41 10.03
N THR A 20 -5.94 14.42 9.13
CA THR A 20 -6.20 13.26 8.27
C THR A 20 -5.86 13.51 6.79
N TYR A 21 -6.17 14.69 6.27
CA TYR A 21 -6.14 14.96 4.83
C TYR A 21 -5.09 15.97 4.38
N ALA A 22 -4.74 16.92 5.25
CA ALA A 22 -3.74 17.94 4.95
C ALA A 22 -2.34 17.32 4.84
N ARG A 23 -1.70 17.50 3.69
CA ARG A 23 -0.32 17.03 3.45
C ARG A 23 0.68 18.04 3.98
N ARG A 24 1.89 17.60 4.32
CA ARG A 24 2.99 18.52 4.60
C ARG A 24 3.33 19.30 3.35
N VAL A 25 3.59 20.59 3.52
CA VAL A 25 4.08 21.45 2.45
C VAL A 25 5.59 21.31 2.38
N ASP A 26 6.11 21.00 1.17
CA ASP A 26 7.54 20.78 1.00
C ASP A 26 8.33 22.05 1.31
N GLY A 27 9.36 21.92 2.15
CA GLY A 27 10.22 23.03 2.56
C GLY A 27 9.64 23.90 3.67
N GLU A 28 8.42 23.63 4.16
CA GLU A 28 7.78 24.39 5.24
C GLU A 28 7.47 23.49 6.44
N ASP A 29 7.44 24.08 7.63
CA ASP A 29 7.02 23.34 8.86
C ASP A 29 5.51 23.50 9.14
N ARG A 30 4.72 23.27 8.11
CA ARG A 30 3.25 23.27 8.19
C ARG A 30 2.61 22.22 7.30
N THR A 31 1.32 21.99 7.48
CA THR A 31 0.48 21.23 6.58
C THR A 31 -0.38 22.15 5.71
N GLU A 32 -0.90 21.58 4.62
CA GLU A 32 -1.81 22.28 3.70
C GLU A 32 -3.00 22.93 4.41
N GLU A 33 -3.43 24.06 3.90
CA GLU A 33 -4.75 24.61 4.15
C GLU A 33 -5.79 24.00 3.19
N TRP A 34 -7.09 24.18 3.50
CA TRP A 34 -8.15 23.54 2.74
C TRP A 34 -8.11 23.87 1.25
N TYR A 35 -7.88 25.11 0.91
CA TYR A 35 -7.76 25.55 -0.48
C TYR A 35 -6.57 24.91 -1.22
N GLU A 36 -5.45 24.67 -0.52
CA GLU A 36 -4.27 24.01 -1.07
C GLU A 36 -4.56 22.53 -1.37
N THR A 37 -5.20 21.83 -0.43
CA THR A 37 -5.61 20.44 -0.64
C THR A 37 -6.55 20.30 -1.83
N ILE A 38 -7.56 21.20 -1.97
CA ILE A 38 -8.47 21.15 -3.12
C ILE A 38 -7.72 21.38 -4.43
N ARG A 39 -6.83 22.40 -4.46
CA ARG A 39 -6.05 22.70 -5.66
C ARG A 39 -5.17 21.50 -6.04
N ARG A 40 -4.44 20.92 -5.09
CA ARG A 40 -3.65 19.70 -5.31
C ARG A 40 -4.49 18.55 -5.89
N CYS A 41 -5.69 18.33 -5.37
CA CYS A 41 -6.56 17.27 -5.86
C CYS A 41 -7.07 17.55 -7.29
N ILE A 42 -7.47 18.76 -7.61
CA ILE A 42 -7.91 19.13 -8.98
C ILE A 42 -6.76 18.98 -9.95
N ASP A 43 -5.58 19.52 -9.62
CA ASP A 43 -4.38 19.43 -10.47
C ASP A 43 -3.93 17.98 -10.63
N GLY A 44 -4.00 17.19 -9.55
CA GLY A 44 -3.72 15.76 -9.58
C GLY A 44 -4.68 14.96 -10.45
N ALA A 45 -5.98 15.26 -10.41
CA ALA A 45 -6.97 14.67 -11.30
C ALA A 45 -6.70 15.02 -12.76
N GLN A 46 -6.34 16.28 -13.03
CA GLN A 46 -5.98 16.73 -14.36
C GLN A 46 -4.76 15.97 -14.91
N LYS A 47 -3.72 15.77 -14.10
CA LYS A 47 -2.55 14.95 -14.46
C LYS A 47 -2.90 13.50 -14.79
N LEU A 48 -3.95 12.95 -14.16
CA LEU A 48 -4.47 11.61 -14.45
C LEU A 48 -5.40 11.56 -15.68
N GLY A 49 -5.61 12.68 -16.36
CA GLY A 49 -6.41 12.74 -17.58
C GLY A 49 -7.88 13.10 -17.38
N ALA A 50 -8.24 13.77 -16.29
CA ALA A 50 -9.63 14.19 -16.04
C ALA A 50 -10.20 15.13 -17.11
N GLY A 51 -9.35 15.87 -17.82
CA GLY A 51 -9.74 16.67 -18.98
C GLY A 51 -10.58 17.90 -18.65
N TYR A 52 -10.51 18.45 -17.42
CA TYR A 52 -11.22 19.66 -17.05
C TYR A 52 -10.73 20.88 -17.88
N THR A 53 -11.67 21.69 -18.34
CA THR A 53 -11.36 23.05 -18.75
C THR A 53 -11.05 23.90 -17.51
N GLU A 54 -10.36 25.02 -17.71
CA GLU A 54 -10.05 25.94 -16.59
C GLU A 54 -11.31 26.40 -15.85
N LYS A 55 -12.38 26.72 -16.61
CA LYS A 55 -13.66 27.11 -16.04
C LYS A 55 -14.31 26.01 -15.20
N GLU A 56 -14.23 24.75 -15.64
CA GLU A 56 -14.73 23.59 -14.87
C GLU A 56 -13.90 23.34 -13.61
N ALA A 57 -12.59 23.45 -13.70
CA ALA A 57 -11.69 23.32 -12.55
C ALA A 57 -11.99 24.40 -11.48
N GLU A 58 -12.19 25.65 -11.88
CA GLU A 58 -12.55 26.75 -10.96
C GLU A 58 -13.93 26.54 -10.34
N ARG A 59 -14.89 26.06 -11.12
CA ARG A 59 -16.25 25.74 -10.60
C ARG A 59 -16.21 24.57 -9.62
N LEU A 60 -15.43 23.53 -9.92
CA LEU A 60 -15.21 22.39 -9.03
C LEU A 60 -14.53 22.83 -7.73
N PHE A 61 -13.51 23.68 -7.83
CA PHE A 61 -12.86 24.28 -6.66
C PHE A 61 -13.89 25.01 -5.77
N ASP A 62 -14.73 25.86 -6.35
CA ASP A 62 -15.74 26.61 -5.57
C ASP A 62 -16.75 25.67 -4.88
N TYR A 63 -17.18 24.63 -5.57
CA TYR A 63 -18.12 23.66 -5.00
C TYR A 63 -17.53 22.88 -3.85
N ILE A 64 -16.28 22.40 -3.99
CA ILE A 64 -15.60 21.65 -2.94
C ILE A 64 -15.25 22.57 -1.77
N PHE A 65 -14.74 23.78 -2.05
CA PHE A 65 -14.40 24.74 -1.02
C PHE A 65 -15.59 25.06 -0.11
N ASN A 66 -16.77 25.25 -0.69
CA ASN A 66 -18.00 25.54 0.01
C ASN A 66 -18.78 24.29 0.47
N LEU A 67 -18.16 23.09 0.43
CA LEU A 67 -18.74 21.82 0.86
C LEU A 67 -20.08 21.45 0.14
N LYS A 68 -20.29 21.93 -1.06
CA LYS A 68 -21.43 21.50 -1.92
C LYS A 68 -21.22 20.10 -2.49
N CYS A 69 -19.97 19.70 -2.67
CA CYS A 69 -19.48 18.35 -2.97
C CYS A 69 -18.10 18.16 -2.38
N THR A 70 -17.56 16.95 -2.45
CA THR A 70 -16.18 16.66 -2.03
C THR A 70 -15.63 15.48 -2.81
N PHE A 71 -14.30 15.41 -2.87
CA PHE A 71 -13.62 14.16 -3.23
C PHE A 71 -13.80 13.12 -2.13
N GLY A 72 -13.74 11.85 -2.48
CA GLY A 72 -13.64 10.78 -1.49
C GLY A 72 -12.40 10.95 -0.60
N GLY A 73 -12.47 10.47 0.65
CA GLY A 73 -11.39 10.67 1.63
C GLY A 73 -10.01 10.21 1.15
N ARG A 74 -9.93 9.09 0.45
CA ARG A 74 -8.67 8.59 -0.14
C ARG A 74 -8.13 9.55 -1.21
N MET A 75 -8.99 10.16 -2.01
CA MET A 75 -8.60 11.14 -3.02
C MET A 75 -8.10 12.42 -2.36
N LEU A 76 -8.80 12.94 -1.34
CA LEU A 76 -8.33 14.09 -0.55
C LEU A 76 -6.94 13.85 0.04
N TRP A 77 -6.66 12.62 0.46
CA TRP A 77 -5.38 12.26 1.05
C TRP A 77 -4.28 12.04 0.03
N GLN A 78 -4.54 11.35 -1.09
CA GLN A 78 -3.51 10.84 -1.99
C GLN A 78 -3.45 11.52 -3.37
N LEU A 79 -4.55 12.08 -3.89
CA LEU A 79 -4.58 12.64 -5.24
C LEU A 79 -3.61 13.82 -5.36
N GLY A 80 -2.81 13.84 -6.42
CA GLY A 80 -1.78 14.84 -6.64
C GLY A 80 -0.50 14.65 -5.80
N THR A 81 -0.28 13.45 -5.23
CA THR A 81 0.94 13.13 -4.50
C THR A 81 1.88 12.26 -5.33
N PRO A 82 3.19 12.19 -4.97
CA PRO A 82 4.13 11.26 -5.61
C PRO A 82 3.70 9.79 -5.57
N THR A 83 2.91 9.40 -4.57
CA THR A 83 2.34 8.04 -4.49
C THR A 83 1.44 7.75 -5.68
N VAL A 84 0.55 8.68 -6.04
CA VAL A 84 -0.33 8.52 -7.20
C VAL A 84 0.44 8.61 -8.51
N GLU A 85 1.44 9.47 -8.58
CA GLU A 85 2.31 9.57 -9.77
C GLU A 85 3.07 8.25 -10.01
N ARG A 86 3.51 7.58 -8.94
CA ARG A 86 4.25 6.30 -9.03
C ARG A 86 3.34 5.08 -9.26
N TYR A 87 2.20 5.02 -8.59
CA TYR A 87 1.35 3.82 -8.56
C TYR A 87 0.04 3.96 -9.32
N GLY A 88 -0.22 5.14 -9.87
CA GLY A 88 -1.43 5.42 -10.63
C GLY A 88 -2.71 5.39 -9.81
N GLY A 89 -3.83 5.23 -10.50
CA GLY A 89 -5.17 5.21 -9.90
C GLY A 89 -5.40 4.09 -8.88
N ALA A 90 -4.61 3.02 -8.91
CA ALA A 90 -4.70 1.92 -7.93
C ALA A 90 -4.53 2.42 -6.48
N SER A 91 -3.65 3.41 -6.25
CA SER A 91 -3.43 4.02 -4.94
C SER A 91 -4.63 4.81 -4.40
N LEU A 92 -5.60 5.13 -5.25
CA LEU A 92 -6.84 5.84 -4.90
C LEU A 92 -7.99 4.91 -4.52
N LEU A 93 -7.86 3.59 -4.75
CA LEU A 93 -8.88 2.61 -4.41
C LEU A 93 -8.80 2.21 -2.94
N ASN A 94 -9.97 2.07 -2.30
CA ASN A 94 -10.07 1.68 -0.90
C ASN A 94 -10.30 0.18 -0.71
N CYS A 95 -10.92 -0.50 -1.70
CA CYS A 95 -11.41 -1.86 -1.57
C CYS A 95 -10.97 -2.72 -2.74
N TRP A 96 -10.53 -3.94 -2.41
CA TRP A 96 -10.07 -4.95 -3.35
C TRP A 96 -10.68 -6.30 -2.99
N PHE A 97 -10.70 -7.21 -3.92
CA PHE A 97 -11.10 -8.60 -3.68
C PHE A 97 -10.30 -9.54 -4.57
N CYS A 98 -9.92 -10.70 -4.03
CA CYS A 98 -9.33 -11.80 -4.80
C CYS A 98 -9.76 -13.17 -4.26
N SER A 99 -9.77 -14.19 -5.12
CA SER A 99 -9.84 -15.58 -4.72
C SER A 99 -8.44 -16.15 -4.63
N MET A 100 -8.14 -16.90 -3.56
CA MET A 100 -6.81 -17.48 -3.32
C MET A 100 -6.64 -18.79 -4.11
N ASN A 101 -6.43 -18.69 -5.42
CA ASN A 101 -6.31 -19.86 -6.30
C ASN A 101 -4.95 -19.95 -7.00
N THR A 102 -4.14 -18.92 -6.96
CA THR A 102 -2.77 -18.90 -7.45
C THR A 102 -1.78 -18.38 -6.41
N PRO A 103 -0.50 -18.73 -6.49
CA PRO A 103 0.54 -18.15 -5.61
C PRO A 103 0.65 -16.61 -5.72
N GLU A 104 0.32 -16.04 -6.87
CA GLU A 104 0.35 -14.58 -7.08
C GLU A 104 -0.76 -13.84 -6.32
N ASP A 105 -1.87 -14.51 -5.98
CA ASP A 105 -2.94 -13.89 -5.20
C ASP A 105 -2.49 -13.50 -3.78
N PHE A 106 -1.54 -14.23 -3.19
CA PHE A 106 -0.91 -13.83 -1.93
C PHE A 106 -0.11 -12.52 -2.09
N CYS A 107 0.57 -12.36 -3.22
CA CYS A 107 1.30 -11.13 -3.53
C CYS A 107 0.33 -9.97 -3.78
N PHE A 108 -0.74 -10.19 -4.54
CA PHE A 108 -1.80 -9.21 -4.78
C PHE A 108 -2.44 -8.73 -3.48
N LEU A 109 -2.80 -9.66 -2.59
CA LEU A 109 -3.35 -9.35 -1.27
C LEU A 109 -2.37 -8.47 -0.47
N PHE A 110 -1.13 -8.89 -0.36
CA PHE A 110 -0.11 -8.19 0.43
C PHE A 110 0.21 -6.80 -0.15
N GLU A 111 0.34 -6.70 -1.46
CA GLU A 111 0.63 -5.45 -2.16
C GLU A 111 -0.45 -4.39 -1.93
N ASN A 112 -1.73 -4.77 -2.06
CA ASN A 112 -2.83 -3.83 -1.92
C ASN A 112 -3.12 -3.47 -0.45
N LEU A 113 -2.88 -4.37 0.50
CA LEU A 113 -2.86 -4.05 1.92
C LEU A 113 -1.78 -3.01 2.25
N MET A 114 -0.58 -3.13 1.67
CA MET A 114 0.50 -2.16 1.85
C MET A 114 0.21 -0.80 1.19
N LEU A 115 -0.67 -0.73 0.18
CA LEU A 115 -1.22 0.53 -0.33
C LEU A 115 -2.32 1.12 0.57
N GLY A 116 -2.58 0.49 1.72
CA GLY A 116 -3.61 0.92 2.66
C GLY A 116 -5.03 0.62 2.18
N GLY A 117 -5.21 -0.29 1.23
CA GLY A 117 -6.50 -0.81 0.81
C GLY A 117 -7.06 -1.83 1.80
N GLY A 118 -8.36 -1.98 1.86
CA GLY A 118 -9.01 -3.14 2.46
C GLY A 118 -9.14 -4.23 1.40
N VAL A 119 -8.57 -5.41 1.63
CA VAL A 119 -8.64 -6.51 0.68
C VAL A 119 -9.47 -7.63 1.26
N GLY A 120 -10.65 -7.87 0.69
CA GLY A 120 -11.41 -9.10 0.91
C GLY A 120 -10.80 -10.25 0.12
N PHE A 121 -10.83 -11.46 0.68
CA PHE A 121 -10.35 -12.63 -0.03
C PHE A 121 -11.21 -13.86 0.24
N SER A 122 -11.27 -14.76 -0.75
CA SER A 122 -11.92 -16.05 -0.64
C SER A 122 -10.88 -17.14 -0.43
N VAL A 123 -11.14 -18.01 0.56
CA VAL A 123 -10.35 -19.22 0.85
C VAL A 123 -11.24 -20.46 0.78
N LYS A 124 -12.23 -20.47 -0.11
CA LYS A 124 -13.07 -21.64 -0.32
C LYS A 124 -12.22 -22.83 -0.74
N ALA A 125 -12.70 -24.04 -0.40
CA ALA A 125 -11.97 -25.27 -0.72
C ALA A 125 -11.72 -25.42 -2.22
N GLU A 126 -12.66 -25.02 -3.06
CA GLU A 126 -12.54 -25.01 -4.51
C GLU A 126 -11.41 -24.10 -5.01
N ASP A 127 -11.29 -22.87 -4.45
CA ASP A 127 -10.23 -21.91 -4.81
C ASP A 127 -8.86 -22.44 -4.37
N ILE A 128 -8.74 -22.85 -3.09
CA ILE A 128 -7.48 -23.33 -2.53
C ILE A 128 -6.99 -24.62 -3.19
N HIS A 129 -7.90 -25.47 -3.69
CA HIS A 129 -7.53 -26.68 -4.42
C HIS A 129 -6.85 -26.42 -5.76
N GLU A 130 -7.00 -25.23 -6.37
CA GLU A 130 -6.27 -24.84 -7.58
C GLU A 130 -4.77 -24.63 -7.30
N LEU A 131 -4.41 -24.25 -6.06
CA LEU A 131 -3.00 -24.07 -5.68
C LEU A 131 -2.19 -25.35 -5.89
N PRO A 132 -0.93 -25.24 -6.36
CA PRO A 132 -0.01 -26.39 -6.43
C PRO A 132 0.23 -27.01 -5.05
N LYS A 133 0.71 -28.25 -5.04
CA LYS A 133 1.23 -28.87 -3.80
C LYS A 133 2.47 -28.12 -3.35
N ILE A 134 2.61 -27.99 -2.05
CA ILE A 134 3.82 -27.43 -1.42
C ILE A 134 5.02 -28.34 -1.73
N LYS A 135 6.09 -27.76 -2.24
CA LYS A 135 7.35 -28.47 -2.53
C LYS A 135 8.01 -28.94 -1.24
N GLU A 136 8.61 -30.11 -1.30
CA GLU A 136 9.31 -30.71 -0.18
C GLU A 136 10.74 -30.16 -0.02
N GLY A 137 11.25 -30.14 1.20
CA GLY A 137 12.65 -29.82 1.47
C GLY A 137 13.03 -28.34 1.34
N VAL A 138 12.06 -27.45 1.14
CA VAL A 138 12.34 -26.01 1.01
C VAL A 138 12.72 -25.42 2.37
N MET A 139 13.88 -24.78 2.41
CA MET A 139 14.41 -24.05 3.57
C MET A 139 14.57 -22.57 3.21
N ILE A 140 13.93 -21.70 3.96
CA ILE A 140 14.07 -20.24 3.84
C ILE A 140 14.48 -19.70 5.20
N ALA A 141 15.58 -18.96 5.27
CA ALA A 141 16.10 -18.44 6.53
C ALA A 141 16.42 -16.95 6.43
N HIS A 142 16.14 -16.22 7.51
CA HIS A 142 16.59 -14.85 7.68
C HIS A 142 18.07 -14.85 8.07
N LEU A 143 18.88 -14.23 7.23
CA LEU A 143 20.32 -14.04 7.47
C LEU A 143 20.64 -12.56 7.26
N ASN A 144 20.70 -11.80 8.35
CA ASN A 144 20.85 -10.34 8.28
C ASN A 144 22.28 -9.88 7.93
N THR A 145 22.77 -10.34 6.79
CA THR A 145 24.09 -10.02 6.24
C THR A 145 24.00 -9.61 4.77
N LYS A 146 25.11 -9.12 4.23
CA LYS A 146 25.22 -8.80 2.79
C LYS A 146 25.36 -10.04 1.90
N ASP A 147 25.64 -11.19 2.48
CA ASP A 147 25.90 -12.45 1.76
C ASP A 147 24.62 -13.29 1.59
N ALA A 148 23.45 -12.79 2.04
CA ALA A 148 22.18 -13.43 1.81
C ALA A 148 21.82 -13.46 0.32
N ASP A 149 21.16 -14.53 -0.13
CA ASP A 149 20.74 -14.72 -1.54
C ASP A 149 19.80 -13.63 -2.03
N PHE A 150 19.02 -13.03 -1.11
CA PHE A 150 18.11 -11.93 -1.42
C PHE A 150 18.19 -10.84 -0.33
N ILE A 151 18.66 -9.66 -0.70
CA ILE A 151 18.62 -8.49 0.15
C ILE A 151 17.35 -7.71 -0.15
N VAL A 152 16.44 -7.62 0.83
CA VAL A 152 15.15 -6.98 0.67
C VAL A 152 15.33 -5.47 0.53
N PRO A 153 14.94 -4.85 -0.61
CA PRO A 153 14.97 -3.41 -0.75
C PRO A 153 14.02 -2.72 0.23
N ASP A 154 14.41 -1.53 0.71
CA ASP A 154 13.57 -0.71 1.59
C ASP A 154 12.45 -0.01 0.81
N SER A 155 11.54 -0.80 0.29
CA SER A 155 10.38 -0.35 -0.49
C SER A 155 9.24 -1.36 -0.38
N ARG A 156 8.02 -0.90 -0.68
CA ARG A 156 6.84 -1.76 -0.79
C ARG A 156 7.10 -2.93 -1.75
N GLU A 157 7.64 -2.64 -2.91
CA GLU A 157 7.96 -3.63 -3.94
C GLU A 157 9.00 -4.64 -3.46
N GLY A 158 9.96 -4.20 -2.64
CA GLY A 158 10.95 -5.08 -2.02
C GLY A 158 10.29 -6.11 -1.09
N TRP A 159 9.34 -5.66 -0.27
CA TRP A 159 8.59 -6.54 0.62
C TRP A 159 7.71 -7.53 -0.14
N VAL A 160 6.99 -7.05 -1.17
CA VAL A 160 6.18 -7.93 -2.06
C VAL A 160 7.06 -8.93 -2.78
N SER A 161 8.25 -8.52 -3.24
CA SER A 161 9.20 -9.41 -3.91
C SER A 161 9.71 -10.52 -2.99
N LEU A 162 9.87 -10.26 -1.69
CA LEU A 162 10.19 -11.32 -0.73
C LEU A 162 9.06 -12.34 -0.64
N ILE A 163 7.81 -11.89 -0.47
CA ILE A 163 6.65 -12.81 -0.42
C ILE A 163 6.54 -13.61 -1.72
N ARG A 164 6.73 -12.96 -2.88
CA ARG A 164 6.75 -13.66 -4.19
C ARG A 164 7.80 -14.75 -4.25
N LYS A 165 9.03 -14.49 -3.79
CA LYS A 165 10.11 -15.49 -3.73
C LYS A 165 9.76 -16.64 -2.79
N VAL A 166 9.15 -16.37 -1.64
CA VAL A 166 8.66 -17.41 -0.72
C VAL A 166 7.61 -18.29 -1.42
N CYS A 167 6.61 -17.68 -2.04
CA CYS A 167 5.59 -18.42 -2.79
C CYS A 167 6.20 -19.22 -3.97
N GLU A 168 7.08 -18.61 -4.74
CA GLU A 168 7.78 -19.29 -5.83
C GLU A 168 8.56 -20.51 -5.34
N SER A 169 9.29 -20.40 -4.23
CA SER A 169 10.04 -21.51 -3.64
C SER A 169 9.12 -22.66 -3.25
N PHE A 170 8.05 -22.39 -2.55
CA PHE A 170 7.18 -23.45 -2.03
C PHE A 170 6.17 -23.98 -3.05
N PHE A 171 5.71 -23.20 -4.00
CA PHE A 171 4.70 -23.66 -4.96
C PHE A 171 5.28 -24.08 -6.32
N VAL A 172 6.44 -23.53 -6.73
CA VAL A 172 6.93 -23.69 -8.09
C VAL A 172 8.30 -24.36 -8.15
N SER A 173 9.35 -23.71 -7.62
CA SER A 173 10.72 -24.11 -7.89
C SER A 173 11.31 -25.16 -6.94
N GLY A 174 10.84 -25.23 -5.71
CA GLY A 174 11.42 -26.07 -4.66
C GLY A 174 12.82 -25.60 -4.17
N LYS A 175 13.28 -24.41 -4.57
CA LYS A 175 14.60 -23.90 -4.23
C LYS A 175 14.58 -23.20 -2.88
N SER A 176 15.55 -23.55 -2.05
CA SER A 176 15.82 -22.86 -0.77
C SER A 176 16.60 -21.56 -1.02
N PHE A 177 16.44 -20.58 -0.12
CA PHE A 177 17.22 -19.34 -0.15
C PHE A 177 17.31 -18.69 1.23
N THR A 178 18.26 -17.78 1.37
CA THR A 178 18.40 -16.90 2.52
C THR A 178 18.00 -15.46 2.15
N TYR A 179 17.42 -14.72 3.09
CA TYR A 179 17.11 -13.30 2.86
C TYR A 179 17.63 -12.41 3.99
N SER A 180 17.90 -11.16 3.65
CA SER A 180 18.38 -10.13 4.57
C SER A 180 17.46 -8.90 4.55
N THR A 181 17.26 -8.31 5.71
CA THR A 181 16.53 -7.07 5.90
C THR A 181 17.43 -5.89 6.26
N ILE A 182 18.74 -6.02 6.02
CA ILE A 182 19.75 -5.03 6.40
C ILE A 182 19.54 -3.63 5.80
N LEU A 183 18.82 -3.54 4.67
CA LEU A 183 18.52 -2.26 4.02
C LEU A 183 17.22 -1.63 4.52
N ILE A 184 16.37 -2.38 5.24
CA ILE A 184 15.08 -1.87 5.68
C ILE A 184 15.26 -0.88 6.82
N ARG A 185 14.65 0.29 6.68
CA ARG A 185 14.67 1.37 7.68
C ARG A 185 14.13 0.92 9.03
N GLY A 186 14.61 1.59 10.08
CA GLY A 186 14.22 1.33 11.46
C GLY A 186 12.76 1.67 11.76
N SER A 187 12.22 1.09 12.82
CA SER A 187 10.90 1.44 13.33
C SER A 187 10.87 2.91 13.77
N GLY A 188 9.76 3.61 13.44
CA GLY A 188 9.57 5.03 13.75
C GLY A 188 10.12 6.01 12.70
N GLU A 189 10.91 5.56 11.73
CA GLU A 189 11.35 6.42 10.65
C GLU A 189 10.19 6.84 9.74
N LYS A 190 10.27 8.08 9.21
CA LYS A 190 9.20 8.62 8.36
C LYS A 190 9.14 7.93 7.00
N ILE A 191 7.93 7.62 6.57
CA ILE A 191 7.69 7.13 5.20
C ILE A 191 7.41 8.34 4.31
N SER A 192 8.36 8.65 3.40
CA SER A 192 8.20 9.70 2.42
C SER A 192 7.14 9.31 1.36
N GLY A 193 6.34 10.27 0.92
CA GLY A 193 5.33 10.07 -0.12
C GLY A 193 3.99 9.54 0.40
N PHE A 194 3.95 8.35 0.96
CA PHE A 194 2.73 7.76 1.50
C PHE A 194 2.28 8.43 2.82
N GLY A 195 3.24 8.77 3.67
CA GLY A 195 3.01 9.32 5.00
C GLY A 195 3.00 8.23 6.09
N GLY A 196 3.04 8.66 7.36
CA GLY A 196 3.15 7.77 8.50
C GLY A 196 4.60 7.42 8.86
N VAL A 197 4.76 6.37 9.67
CA VAL A 197 6.05 5.90 10.18
C VAL A 197 6.26 4.42 9.87
N ALA A 198 7.50 4.02 9.66
CA ALA A 198 7.88 2.65 9.37
C ALA A 198 7.70 1.75 10.60
N SER A 199 7.28 0.52 10.36
CA SER A 199 7.19 -0.53 11.40
C SER A 199 8.55 -1.17 11.70
N GLY A 200 9.53 -0.96 10.83
CA GLY A 200 10.82 -1.66 10.86
C GLY A 200 10.77 -3.08 10.31
N PRO A 201 11.91 -3.78 10.24
CA PRO A 201 12.00 -5.10 9.60
C PRO A 201 11.38 -6.24 10.41
N LYS A 202 11.24 -6.08 11.73
CA LYS A 202 10.83 -7.18 12.63
C LYS A 202 9.50 -7.82 12.22
N ILE A 203 8.48 -7.00 11.91
CA ILE A 203 7.15 -7.49 11.54
C ILE A 203 7.19 -8.30 10.24
N LEU A 204 8.01 -7.88 9.26
CA LEU A 204 8.18 -8.63 8.02
C LEU A 204 8.84 -9.99 8.28
N VAL A 205 9.91 -10.03 9.07
CA VAL A 205 10.62 -11.27 9.42
C VAL A 205 9.68 -12.24 10.13
N GLU A 206 9.00 -11.80 11.18
CA GLU A 206 8.04 -12.63 11.94
C GLU A 206 6.89 -13.14 11.05
N GLY A 207 6.41 -12.32 10.12
CA GLY A 207 5.37 -12.71 9.16
C GLY A 207 5.86 -13.79 8.20
N VAL A 208 7.05 -13.60 7.62
CA VAL A 208 7.65 -14.58 6.71
C VAL A 208 7.96 -15.88 7.43
N GLU A 209 8.51 -15.86 8.64
CA GLU A 209 8.77 -17.06 9.44
C GLU A 209 7.50 -17.88 9.71
N LYS A 210 6.38 -17.21 10.02
CA LYS A 210 5.09 -17.88 10.20
C LYS A 210 4.59 -18.53 8.90
N ILE A 211 4.70 -17.85 7.76
CA ILE A 211 4.33 -18.39 6.45
C ILE A 211 5.21 -19.61 6.11
N VAL A 212 6.52 -19.48 6.27
CA VAL A 212 7.48 -20.56 6.00
C VAL A 212 7.19 -21.78 6.85
N LYS A 213 6.96 -21.60 8.15
CA LYS A 213 6.60 -22.67 9.07
C LYS A 213 5.33 -23.41 8.63
N LEU A 214 4.26 -22.65 8.31
CA LEU A 214 3.00 -23.23 7.82
C LEU A 214 3.23 -24.04 6.54
N PHE A 215 3.94 -23.50 5.57
CA PHE A 215 4.22 -24.21 4.33
C PHE A 215 5.07 -25.48 4.56
N GLN A 216 6.04 -25.43 5.47
CA GLN A 216 6.82 -26.61 5.85
C GLN A 216 5.95 -27.70 6.51
N GLU A 217 4.99 -27.33 7.38
CA GLU A 217 4.02 -28.27 7.96
C GLU A 217 3.10 -28.92 6.91
N ARG A 218 2.93 -28.25 5.76
CA ARG A 218 2.16 -28.74 4.61
C ARG A 218 3.02 -29.35 3.49
N SER A 219 4.30 -29.59 3.75
CA SER A 219 5.26 -30.15 2.77
C SER A 219 4.70 -31.39 2.06
N GLY A 220 4.76 -31.44 0.73
CA GLY A 220 4.23 -32.51 -0.12
C GLY A 220 2.70 -32.55 -0.24
N LYS A 221 1.97 -31.65 0.41
CA LYS A 221 0.50 -31.62 0.44
C LYS A 221 -0.04 -30.31 -0.16
N LYS A 222 -1.33 -30.27 -0.48
CA LYS A 222 -2.03 -29.03 -0.80
C LYS A 222 -2.40 -28.27 0.48
N LEU A 223 -2.52 -26.95 0.37
CA LEU A 223 -3.15 -26.15 1.41
C LEU A 223 -4.64 -26.51 1.56
N ARG A 224 -5.19 -26.22 2.73
CA ARG A 224 -6.61 -26.29 3.04
C ARG A 224 -7.15 -24.92 3.39
N SER A 225 -8.43 -24.72 3.29
CA SER A 225 -9.12 -23.45 3.66
C SER A 225 -8.87 -22.99 5.11
N VAL A 226 -8.38 -23.88 5.96
CA VAL A 226 -8.13 -23.64 7.40
C VAL A 226 -6.64 -23.47 7.73
N ASP A 227 -5.75 -23.60 6.76
CA ASP A 227 -4.31 -23.38 6.93
C ASP A 227 -4.00 -21.90 6.77
#